data_43dc33ba438f74f0a5fb9b143b3d3645
#
_entry.id   43dc33ba438f74f0a5fb9b143b3d3645
#
_cell.length_a   1.000
_cell.length_b   1.000
_cell.length_c   1.000
_cell.angle_alpha   90.00
_cell.angle_beta   90.00
_cell.angle_gamma   90.00
#
_symmetry.space_group_name_H-M   'P 1'
#
loop_
_entity.id
_entity.type
_entity.pdbx_description
1 polymer ?
#
loop_
_entity_poly.entity_id
_entity_poly.type
_entity_poly.pdbx_seq_one_letter_code
_entity_poly.pdbx_strand_id
1 'polypeptide(L)'
;MIDIQRLYSLFKECSSVTTDSRAIAGGEMFFGLKGENFDGNEYALKALELGAKYAVVNEDSVAASSGDERVISVPDTLEALQALARHHRENTFVDGRRLTVIGLTGTNGKTTTKELITRVLSVRYNVTATKGNLNNDIGVPLSLLSINDATQLAVIEMGANHPDDIAKLVKVSEPDYGLITNVGRAHLLGFGSFEGVKRAKGQLYDYLAAHSGTAFVNTDDPDLTAMAADRWSFTVPAIPAVPLVPEPVEGVEGPVIRYGLSLFKAKVLPSSSEHPYLRMKMPGGLLVETHLAGAYNATNVVAAIAVGLHFGVSLEEAIDAVSTYIPKNNRSQMEKTERNVLIQDAYNANPSSMAAALDNLVLVKAERKGALLGDMRELGEESQTEHLKVLNQVLSMGLDLVCLVGEEFAKALAVRHSDSVKWFASSEDLTAWLKANPVSGMTILVKGSRGIQMEKTLPEL
;
A
#
# COMPACT_ATOMS: atom_id res chain seq x y z
N MET A 1 -23.79 -26.86 9.08
CA MET A 1 -22.95 -25.91 8.35
C MET A 1 -23.87 -24.91 7.66
N ILE A 2 -23.72 -23.59 7.91
CA ILE A 2 -24.55 -22.60 7.23
C ILE A 2 -24.16 -22.58 5.75
N ASP A 3 -25.16 -22.57 4.86
CA ASP A 3 -24.94 -22.37 3.43
C ASP A 3 -24.53 -20.92 3.17
N ILE A 4 -23.58 -20.71 2.25
CA ILE A 4 -23.09 -19.38 1.90
C ILE A 4 -24.20 -18.45 1.40
N GLN A 5 -25.19 -18.97 0.70
CA GLN A 5 -26.34 -18.20 0.24
C GLN A 5 -27.18 -17.67 1.42
N ARG A 6 -27.36 -18.49 2.47
CA ARG A 6 -28.05 -18.05 3.69
C ARG A 6 -27.23 -17.00 4.43
N LEU A 7 -25.91 -17.19 4.57
CA LEU A 7 -25.04 -16.21 5.21
C LEU A 7 -25.07 -14.87 4.44
N TYR A 8 -25.05 -14.94 3.11
CA TYR A 8 -25.14 -13.76 2.24
C TYR A 8 -26.49 -13.05 2.38
N SER A 9 -27.59 -13.79 2.49
CA SER A 9 -28.90 -13.19 2.71
C SER A 9 -28.95 -12.40 4.03
N LEU A 10 -28.38 -12.97 5.12
CA LEU A 10 -28.25 -12.28 6.40
C LEU A 10 -27.33 -11.05 6.33
N PHE A 11 -26.22 -11.16 5.59
CA PHE A 11 -25.33 -10.00 5.34
C PHE A 11 -26.06 -8.85 4.64
N LYS A 12 -26.89 -9.11 3.64
CA LYS A 12 -27.65 -8.07 2.93
C LYS A 12 -28.65 -7.33 3.82
N GLU A 13 -28.97 -7.86 5.00
CA GLU A 13 -29.79 -7.19 5.99
C GLU A 13 -28.98 -6.31 6.96
N CYS A 14 -27.65 -6.39 6.92
CA CYS A 14 -26.75 -5.68 7.82
C CYS A 14 -26.30 -4.33 7.23
N SER A 15 -25.94 -3.40 8.11
CA SER A 15 -25.39 -2.11 7.69
C SER A 15 -23.96 -2.21 7.16
N SER A 16 -23.17 -3.14 7.71
CA SER A 16 -21.77 -3.41 7.32
C SER A 16 -21.26 -4.69 7.99
N VAL A 17 -19.98 -5.03 7.76
CA VAL A 17 -19.27 -6.11 8.44
C VAL A 17 -18.13 -5.53 9.28
N THR A 18 -17.94 -6.06 10.49
CA THR A 18 -16.82 -5.68 11.36
C THR A 18 -16.24 -6.89 12.08
N THR A 19 -14.95 -6.84 12.38
CA THR A 19 -14.23 -7.79 13.25
C THR A 19 -13.81 -7.14 14.58
N ASP A 20 -14.13 -5.85 14.77
CA ASP A 20 -13.85 -5.09 15.97
C ASP A 20 -15.15 -4.74 16.71
N SER A 21 -15.39 -5.37 17.86
CA SER A 21 -16.57 -5.11 18.68
C SER A 21 -16.70 -3.67 19.18
N ARG A 22 -15.59 -2.92 19.23
CA ARG A 22 -15.57 -1.51 19.64
C ARG A 22 -16.07 -0.56 18.53
N ALA A 23 -16.07 -1.04 17.28
CA ALA A 23 -16.52 -0.28 16.12
C ALA A 23 -18.01 -0.46 15.79
N ILE A 24 -18.75 -1.21 16.62
CA ILE A 24 -20.18 -1.44 16.41
C ILE A 24 -20.94 -0.14 16.69
N ALA A 25 -21.73 0.28 15.70
CA ALA A 25 -22.58 1.47 15.75
C ALA A 25 -24.08 1.12 15.65
N GLY A 26 -24.39 -0.11 15.22
CA GLY A 26 -25.73 -0.68 15.11
C GLY A 26 -26.03 -1.28 13.74
N GLY A 27 -26.48 -2.53 13.75
CA GLY A 27 -26.92 -3.26 12.55
C GLY A 27 -25.79 -3.99 11.79
N GLU A 28 -24.56 -4.03 12.29
CA GLU A 28 -23.45 -4.73 11.66
C GLU A 28 -23.59 -6.25 11.79
N MET A 29 -22.91 -6.97 10.89
CA MET A 29 -22.54 -8.38 11.08
C MET A 29 -21.13 -8.44 11.67
N PHE A 30 -21.02 -8.92 12.92
CA PHE A 30 -19.76 -9.10 13.61
C PHE A 30 -19.16 -10.47 13.29
N PHE A 31 -17.86 -10.54 13.00
CA PHE A 31 -17.10 -11.80 12.87
C PHE A 31 -16.12 -11.94 14.02
N GLY A 32 -16.32 -12.97 14.84
CA GLY A 32 -15.42 -13.34 15.93
C GLY A 32 -14.23 -14.12 15.42
N LEU A 33 -13.20 -13.44 14.94
CA LEU A 33 -11.99 -14.08 14.42
C LEU A 33 -11.07 -14.55 15.55
N LYS A 34 -10.46 -15.74 15.37
CA LYS A 34 -9.48 -16.31 16.29
C LYS A 34 -8.06 -16.09 15.77
N GLY A 35 -7.21 -15.45 16.55
CA GLY A 35 -5.79 -15.27 16.31
C GLY A 35 -4.94 -16.06 17.30
N GLU A 36 -3.62 -15.99 17.18
CA GLU A 36 -2.68 -16.71 18.05
C GLU A 36 -2.79 -16.31 19.52
N ASN A 37 -3.05 -15.04 19.82
CA ASN A 37 -3.08 -14.48 21.19
C ASN A 37 -4.42 -13.85 21.56
N PHE A 38 -5.46 -14.04 20.75
CA PHE A 38 -6.74 -13.37 20.89
C PHE A 38 -7.86 -14.21 20.29
N ASP A 39 -8.97 -14.36 21.01
CA ASP A 39 -10.18 -15.03 20.53
C ASP A 39 -11.34 -14.03 20.44
N GLY A 40 -11.65 -13.59 19.21
CA GLY A 40 -12.76 -12.69 18.91
C GLY A 40 -14.13 -13.29 19.19
N ASN A 41 -14.27 -14.63 19.25
CA ASN A 41 -15.51 -15.30 19.56
C ASN A 41 -16.05 -14.94 20.96
N GLU A 42 -15.16 -14.64 21.92
CA GLU A 42 -15.53 -14.23 23.29
C GLU A 42 -16.31 -12.91 23.32
N TYR A 43 -16.18 -12.09 22.28
CA TYR A 43 -16.85 -10.79 22.18
C TYR A 43 -18.16 -10.84 21.40
N ALA A 44 -18.60 -12.00 20.90
CA ALA A 44 -19.78 -12.13 20.06
C ALA A 44 -21.08 -11.67 20.76
N LEU A 45 -21.32 -12.16 21.98
CA LEU A 45 -22.51 -11.76 22.75
C LEU A 45 -22.46 -10.28 23.11
N LYS A 46 -21.27 -9.77 23.45
CA LYS A 46 -21.07 -8.34 23.70
C LYS A 46 -21.33 -7.50 22.45
N ALA A 47 -20.93 -7.98 21.28
CA ALA A 47 -21.22 -7.33 20.00
C ALA A 47 -22.73 -7.21 19.75
N LEU A 48 -23.50 -8.28 20.04
CA LEU A 48 -24.94 -8.28 19.94
C LEU A 48 -25.63 -7.32 20.94
N GLU A 49 -25.08 -7.20 22.17
CA GLU A 49 -25.53 -6.20 23.16
C GLU A 49 -25.27 -4.76 22.71
N LEU A 50 -24.17 -4.52 21.99
CA LEU A 50 -23.78 -3.21 21.44
C LEU A 50 -24.60 -2.84 20.19
N GLY A 51 -25.40 -3.75 19.65
CA GLY A 51 -26.30 -3.48 18.54
C GLY A 51 -25.92 -4.15 17.22
N ALA A 52 -24.93 -5.06 17.20
CA ALA A 52 -24.71 -5.89 16.03
C ALA A 52 -25.98 -6.70 15.71
N LYS A 53 -26.33 -6.81 14.44
CA LYS A 53 -27.53 -7.56 14.01
C LYS A 53 -27.31 -9.06 14.09
N TYR A 54 -26.11 -9.52 13.67
CA TYR A 54 -25.68 -10.91 13.75
C TYR A 54 -24.25 -11.00 14.22
N ALA A 55 -23.89 -12.13 14.84
CA ALA A 55 -22.51 -12.48 15.21
C ALA A 55 -22.15 -13.83 14.63
N VAL A 56 -21.12 -13.90 13.78
CA VAL A 56 -20.58 -15.12 13.20
C VAL A 56 -19.44 -15.60 14.08
N VAL A 57 -19.52 -16.86 14.55
CA VAL A 57 -18.58 -17.45 15.50
C VAL A 57 -18.18 -18.84 15.09
N ASN A 58 -17.04 -19.32 15.60
CA ASN A 58 -16.63 -20.71 15.46
C ASN A 58 -17.59 -21.65 16.21
N GLU A 59 -17.89 -22.81 15.64
CA GLU A 59 -18.83 -23.79 16.21
C GLU A 59 -18.39 -24.38 17.56
N ASP A 60 -17.09 -24.34 17.87
CA ASP A 60 -16.49 -24.77 19.13
C ASP A 60 -16.49 -23.66 20.21
N SER A 61 -16.98 -22.47 19.90
CA SER A 61 -17.02 -21.34 20.83
C SER A 61 -18.17 -21.42 21.84
N VAL A 62 -17.99 -20.78 22.99
CA VAL A 62 -19.06 -20.67 24.02
C VAL A 62 -20.27 -19.93 23.47
N ALA A 63 -20.06 -18.91 22.65
CA ALA A 63 -21.13 -18.14 22.04
C ALA A 63 -22.02 -18.97 21.11
N ALA A 64 -21.48 -19.98 20.43
CA ALA A 64 -22.23 -20.90 19.57
C ALA A 64 -23.28 -21.68 20.35
N SER A 65 -23.08 -21.93 21.64
CA SER A 65 -23.99 -22.65 22.54
C SER A 65 -24.96 -21.73 23.31
N SER A 66 -24.99 -20.45 23.02
CA SER A 66 -25.80 -19.45 23.76
C SER A 66 -27.31 -19.57 23.57
N GLY A 67 -27.74 -20.19 22.46
CA GLY A 67 -29.16 -20.27 22.07
C GLY A 67 -29.73 -18.95 21.50
N ASP A 68 -28.93 -17.91 21.33
CA ASP A 68 -29.34 -16.65 20.67
C ASP A 68 -29.38 -16.87 19.14
N GLU A 69 -30.56 -16.71 18.53
CA GLU A 69 -30.80 -16.91 17.10
C GLU A 69 -29.97 -15.94 16.20
N ARG A 70 -29.41 -14.88 16.76
CA ARG A 70 -28.54 -13.94 16.06
C ARG A 70 -27.09 -14.42 15.98
N VAL A 71 -26.76 -15.49 16.73
CA VAL A 71 -25.43 -16.13 16.67
C VAL A 71 -25.42 -17.14 15.54
N ILE A 72 -24.52 -16.95 14.59
CA ILE A 72 -24.33 -17.79 13.43
C ILE A 72 -23.06 -18.62 13.63
N SER A 73 -23.24 -19.93 13.77
CA SER A 73 -22.13 -20.87 13.99
C SER A 73 -21.55 -21.37 12.66
N VAL A 74 -20.24 -21.32 12.52
CA VAL A 74 -19.48 -21.78 11.35
C VAL A 74 -18.25 -22.58 11.79
N PRO A 75 -17.70 -23.50 10.95
CA PRO A 75 -16.49 -24.23 11.29
C PRO A 75 -15.26 -23.34 11.49
N ASP A 76 -15.08 -22.34 10.62
CA ASP A 76 -14.00 -21.36 10.67
C ASP A 76 -14.53 -19.99 10.26
N THR A 77 -14.38 -19.00 11.15
CA THR A 77 -14.89 -17.64 10.92
C THR A 77 -14.09 -16.87 9.87
N LEU A 78 -12.79 -17.12 9.72
CA LEU A 78 -11.97 -16.49 8.68
C LEU A 78 -12.34 -17.05 7.29
N GLU A 79 -12.46 -18.35 7.15
CA GLU A 79 -12.92 -18.96 5.90
C GLU A 79 -14.32 -18.50 5.53
N ALA A 80 -15.23 -18.39 6.51
CA ALA A 80 -16.58 -17.88 6.29
C ALA A 80 -16.58 -16.41 5.84
N LEU A 81 -15.73 -15.55 6.42
CA LEU A 81 -15.56 -14.16 6.02
C LEU A 81 -15.05 -14.06 4.57
N GLN A 82 -14.04 -14.85 4.21
CA GLN A 82 -13.46 -14.90 2.87
C GLN A 82 -14.46 -15.44 1.83
N ALA A 83 -15.20 -16.50 2.18
CA ALA A 83 -16.23 -17.06 1.31
C ALA A 83 -17.40 -16.08 1.09
N LEU A 84 -17.82 -15.35 2.15
CA LEU A 84 -18.84 -14.33 2.06
C LEU A 84 -18.40 -13.17 1.14
N ALA A 85 -17.16 -12.71 1.31
CA ALA A 85 -16.61 -11.64 0.50
C ALA A 85 -16.48 -12.02 -0.97
N ARG A 86 -16.02 -13.24 -1.25
CA ARG A 86 -15.97 -13.79 -2.60
C ARG A 86 -17.37 -13.90 -3.21
N HIS A 87 -18.32 -14.47 -2.47
CA HIS A 87 -19.69 -14.58 -2.94
C HIS A 87 -20.33 -13.21 -3.21
N HIS A 88 -20.08 -12.21 -2.36
CA HIS A 88 -20.52 -10.84 -2.60
C HIS A 88 -19.91 -10.27 -3.89
N ARG A 89 -18.60 -10.47 -4.11
CA ARG A 89 -17.89 -10.08 -5.33
C ARG A 89 -18.49 -10.72 -6.60
N GLU A 90 -18.80 -12.01 -6.54
CA GLU A 90 -19.37 -12.77 -7.66
C GLU A 90 -20.81 -12.31 -8.02
N ASN A 91 -21.55 -11.81 -7.03
CA ASN A 91 -22.96 -11.40 -7.14
C ASN A 91 -23.16 -9.88 -7.19
N THR A 92 -22.10 -9.09 -7.36
CA THR A 92 -22.20 -7.63 -7.55
C THR A 92 -22.08 -7.29 -9.03
N PHE A 93 -23.09 -6.61 -9.57
CA PHE A 93 -23.19 -6.25 -10.98
C PHE A 93 -23.40 -4.74 -11.16
N VAL A 94 -22.77 -4.19 -12.20
CA VAL A 94 -22.91 -2.81 -12.67
C VAL A 94 -23.34 -2.85 -14.13
N ASP A 95 -24.45 -2.26 -14.47
CA ASP A 95 -25.03 -2.23 -15.81
C ASP A 95 -25.10 -3.63 -16.49
N GLY A 96 -25.46 -4.66 -15.70
CA GLY A 96 -25.60 -6.04 -16.15
C GLY A 96 -24.28 -6.80 -16.33
N ARG A 97 -23.13 -6.20 -16.02
CA ARG A 97 -21.81 -6.86 -16.00
C ARG A 97 -21.32 -7.01 -14.58
N ARG A 98 -20.55 -8.07 -14.32
CA ARG A 98 -19.90 -8.23 -13.00
C ARG A 98 -19.02 -7.01 -12.69
N LEU A 99 -19.07 -6.51 -11.46
CA LEU A 99 -18.28 -5.37 -11.00
C LEU A 99 -16.79 -5.58 -11.34
N THR A 100 -16.16 -4.61 -11.94
CA THR A 100 -14.73 -4.66 -12.25
C THR A 100 -13.89 -4.42 -11.00
N VAL A 101 -12.94 -5.32 -10.75
CA VAL A 101 -11.97 -5.23 -9.67
C VAL A 101 -10.55 -5.06 -10.21
N ILE A 102 -9.87 -4.03 -9.74
CA ILE A 102 -8.45 -3.77 -10.00
C ILE A 102 -7.66 -4.19 -8.76
N GLY A 103 -6.92 -5.30 -8.86
CA GLY A 103 -6.05 -5.78 -7.80
C GLY A 103 -4.66 -5.17 -7.89
N LEU A 104 -4.09 -4.76 -6.76
CA LEU A 104 -2.71 -4.27 -6.78
C LEU A 104 -1.88 -4.83 -5.63
N THR A 105 -0.63 -5.14 -5.93
CA THR A 105 0.39 -5.53 -4.96
C THR A 105 1.73 -4.87 -5.27
N GLY A 106 2.77 -5.19 -4.54
CA GLY A 106 4.13 -4.71 -4.74
C GLY A 106 4.89 -4.59 -3.42
N THR A 107 6.16 -4.28 -3.50
CA THR A 107 6.97 -4.05 -2.30
C THR A 107 6.70 -2.68 -1.71
N ASN A 108 6.90 -1.64 -2.49
CA ASN A 108 6.74 -0.24 -2.09
C ASN A 108 5.67 0.45 -2.94
N GLY A 109 5.09 1.55 -2.45
CA GLY A 109 4.19 2.40 -3.21
C GLY A 109 2.75 1.88 -3.36
N LYS A 110 2.39 0.68 -2.87
CA LYS A 110 1.04 0.10 -2.99
C LYS A 110 -0.07 1.08 -2.60
N THR A 111 -0.05 1.55 -1.36
CA THR A 111 -1.10 2.44 -0.85
C THR A 111 -1.13 3.77 -1.59
N THR A 112 0.04 4.37 -1.88
CA THR A 112 0.11 5.61 -2.66
C THR A 112 -0.48 5.41 -4.06
N THR A 113 -0.12 4.33 -4.74
CA THR A 113 -0.65 4.00 -6.08
C THR A 113 -2.15 3.74 -6.03
N LYS A 114 -2.64 2.98 -5.03
CA LYS A 114 -4.07 2.74 -4.80
C LYS A 114 -4.83 4.06 -4.62
N GLU A 115 -4.35 4.96 -3.78
CA GLU A 115 -4.98 6.26 -3.54
C GLU A 115 -5.02 7.12 -4.80
N LEU A 116 -3.91 7.16 -5.55
CA LEU A 116 -3.82 7.89 -6.82
C LEU A 116 -4.76 7.30 -7.88
N ILE A 117 -4.79 5.98 -8.06
CA ILE A 117 -5.72 5.29 -8.97
C ILE A 117 -7.17 5.61 -8.57
N THR A 118 -7.48 5.49 -7.28
CA THR A 118 -8.81 5.80 -6.76
C THR A 118 -9.19 7.25 -7.07
N ARG A 119 -8.28 8.20 -6.85
CA ARG A 119 -8.51 9.61 -7.12
C ARG A 119 -8.77 9.89 -8.59
N VAL A 120 -7.98 9.29 -9.49
CA VAL A 120 -8.13 9.44 -10.94
C VAL A 120 -9.43 8.82 -11.42
N LEU A 121 -9.74 7.59 -11.03
CA LEU A 121 -10.96 6.92 -11.44
C LEU A 121 -12.22 7.60 -10.88
N SER A 122 -12.13 8.21 -9.69
CA SER A 122 -13.25 8.94 -9.06
C SER A 122 -13.68 10.20 -9.81
N VAL A 123 -12.95 10.62 -10.84
CA VAL A 123 -13.39 11.67 -11.76
C VAL A 123 -14.65 11.24 -12.54
N ARG A 124 -14.78 9.94 -12.83
CA ARG A 124 -15.87 9.39 -13.66
C ARG A 124 -16.69 8.29 -13.01
N TYR A 125 -16.18 7.66 -11.96
CA TYR A 125 -16.78 6.46 -11.35
C TYR A 125 -16.94 6.61 -9.84
N ASN A 126 -17.94 5.93 -9.28
CA ASN A 126 -17.99 5.67 -7.85
C ASN A 126 -17.07 4.51 -7.51
N VAL A 127 -15.92 4.80 -6.90
CA VAL A 127 -14.86 3.83 -6.63
C VAL A 127 -14.88 3.40 -5.17
N THR A 128 -14.94 2.09 -4.92
CA THR A 128 -14.65 1.51 -3.61
C THR A 128 -13.20 1.03 -3.59
N ALA A 129 -12.44 1.43 -2.58
CA ALA A 129 -11.03 1.05 -2.46
C ALA A 129 -10.68 0.57 -1.05
N THR A 130 -9.65 -0.28 -0.95
CA THR A 130 -9.08 -0.70 0.33
C THR A 130 -8.79 0.49 1.22
N LYS A 131 -9.37 0.52 2.42
CA LYS A 131 -9.14 1.56 3.41
C LYS A 131 -7.91 1.25 4.27
N GLY A 132 -7.07 2.26 4.49
CA GLY A 132 -5.88 2.11 5.35
C GLY A 132 -4.95 0.98 4.89
N ASN A 133 -4.72 0.03 5.76
CA ASN A 133 -3.87 -1.15 5.56
C ASN A 133 -4.67 -2.48 5.54
N LEU A 134 -5.95 -2.46 5.21
CA LEU A 134 -6.82 -3.64 5.11
C LEU A 134 -6.49 -4.47 3.85
N ASN A 135 -5.26 -4.96 3.77
CA ASN A 135 -4.68 -5.59 2.58
C ASN A 135 -4.21 -7.04 2.80
N ASN A 136 -4.56 -7.64 3.95
CA ASN A 136 -4.25 -9.02 4.30
C ASN A 136 -5.49 -9.94 4.16
N ASP A 137 -5.41 -11.17 4.66
CA ASP A 137 -6.43 -12.20 4.64
C ASP A 137 -7.76 -11.86 5.36
N ILE A 138 -7.75 -10.85 6.23
CA ILE A 138 -8.94 -10.26 6.87
C ILE A 138 -9.35 -8.97 6.14
N GLY A 139 -8.39 -8.14 5.81
CA GLY A 139 -8.63 -6.80 5.28
C GLY A 139 -9.18 -6.79 3.85
N VAL A 140 -8.72 -7.72 2.99
CA VAL A 140 -9.24 -7.85 1.61
C VAL A 140 -10.72 -8.27 1.62
N PRO A 141 -11.15 -9.28 2.38
CA PRO A 141 -12.57 -9.57 2.56
C PRO A 141 -13.39 -8.37 3.04
N LEU A 142 -12.94 -7.66 4.08
CA LEU A 142 -13.63 -6.47 4.58
C LEU A 142 -13.71 -5.35 3.54
N SER A 143 -12.68 -5.18 2.72
CA SER A 143 -12.68 -4.22 1.61
C SER A 143 -13.73 -4.58 0.56
N LEU A 144 -13.84 -5.86 0.19
CA LEU A 144 -14.86 -6.34 -0.74
C LEU A 144 -16.27 -6.21 -0.18
N LEU A 145 -16.49 -6.55 1.10
CA LEU A 145 -17.79 -6.43 1.76
C LEU A 145 -18.22 -4.97 2.00
N SER A 146 -17.34 -4.01 1.79
CA SER A 146 -17.68 -2.58 1.78
C SER A 146 -18.23 -2.08 0.42
N ILE A 147 -18.19 -2.91 -0.61
CA ILE A 147 -18.79 -2.64 -1.91
C ILE A 147 -20.31 -2.59 -1.74
N ASN A 148 -20.94 -1.60 -2.34
CA ASN A 148 -22.38 -1.37 -2.28
C ASN A 148 -22.96 -1.06 -3.67
N ASP A 149 -24.28 -0.87 -3.74
CA ASP A 149 -24.99 -0.69 -5.00
C ASP A 149 -24.58 0.58 -5.79
N ALA A 150 -23.90 1.54 -5.14
CA ALA A 150 -23.38 2.73 -5.81
C ALA A 150 -21.98 2.49 -6.39
N THR A 151 -21.30 1.42 -6.01
CA THR A 151 -19.92 1.12 -6.46
C THR A 151 -19.91 0.73 -7.94
N GLN A 152 -19.10 1.41 -8.74
CA GLN A 152 -18.91 1.12 -10.17
C GLN A 152 -17.58 0.44 -10.49
N LEU A 153 -16.55 0.68 -9.68
CA LEU A 153 -15.22 0.06 -9.75
C LEU A 153 -14.70 -0.23 -8.35
N ALA A 154 -13.91 -1.29 -8.20
CA ALA A 154 -13.21 -1.55 -6.93
C ALA A 154 -11.69 -1.60 -7.14
N VAL A 155 -10.93 -1.00 -6.21
CA VAL A 155 -9.46 -1.01 -6.19
C VAL A 155 -8.99 -1.69 -4.91
N ILE A 156 -8.48 -2.92 -5.03
CA ILE A 156 -8.16 -3.79 -3.90
C ILE A 156 -6.65 -3.93 -3.76
N GLU A 157 -6.11 -3.38 -2.68
CA GLU A 157 -4.71 -3.53 -2.30
C GLU A 157 -4.49 -4.89 -1.64
N MET A 158 -3.47 -5.64 -2.09
CA MET A 158 -3.08 -6.95 -1.58
C MET A 158 -1.65 -6.91 -1.05
N GLY A 159 -1.49 -7.10 0.25
CA GLY A 159 -0.22 -7.22 0.96
C GLY A 159 0.24 -8.67 0.99
N ALA A 160 1.55 -8.88 1.08
CA ALA A 160 2.12 -10.21 1.30
C ALA A 160 3.41 -10.11 2.11
N ASN A 161 3.54 -10.98 3.10
CA ASN A 161 4.70 -11.16 3.96
C ASN A 161 5.29 -12.58 3.82
N HIS A 162 4.49 -13.53 3.30
CA HIS A 162 4.87 -14.93 3.12
C HIS A 162 4.57 -15.41 1.70
N PRO A 163 5.17 -16.55 1.27
CA PRO A 163 4.76 -17.25 0.07
C PRO A 163 3.25 -17.54 0.10
N ASP A 164 2.61 -17.52 -1.06
CA ASP A 164 1.18 -17.82 -1.26
C ASP A 164 0.16 -16.83 -0.65
N ASP A 165 0.58 -15.78 0.05
CA ASP A 165 -0.35 -14.76 0.53
C ASP A 165 -1.14 -14.15 -0.64
N ILE A 166 -0.46 -13.74 -1.72
CA ILE A 166 -1.15 -13.19 -2.91
C ILE A 166 -2.04 -14.24 -3.56
N ALA A 167 -1.61 -15.50 -3.66
CA ALA A 167 -2.43 -16.57 -4.22
C ALA A 167 -3.74 -16.80 -3.46
N LYS A 168 -3.74 -16.59 -2.14
CA LYS A 168 -4.97 -16.63 -1.32
C LYS A 168 -5.84 -15.40 -1.59
N LEU A 169 -5.25 -14.21 -1.59
CA LEU A 169 -5.98 -12.96 -1.74
C LEU A 169 -6.64 -12.80 -3.13
N VAL A 170 -5.98 -13.23 -4.20
CA VAL A 170 -6.56 -13.19 -5.55
C VAL A 170 -7.74 -14.14 -5.72
N LYS A 171 -7.78 -15.26 -4.97
CA LYS A 171 -8.92 -16.18 -4.98
C LYS A 171 -10.17 -15.59 -4.30
N VAL A 172 -9.99 -14.64 -3.41
CA VAL A 172 -11.08 -13.94 -2.73
C VAL A 172 -11.50 -12.69 -3.51
N SER A 173 -10.53 -11.91 -4.01
CA SER A 173 -10.79 -10.66 -4.71
C SER A 173 -11.17 -10.85 -6.19
N GLU A 174 -10.76 -11.95 -6.80
CA GLU A 174 -10.97 -12.27 -8.22
C GLU A 174 -10.78 -11.04 -9.14
N PRO A 175 -9.56 -10.47 -9.20
CA PRO A 175 -9.33 -9.24 -9.94
C PRO A 175 -9.43 -9.47 -11.46
N ASP A 176 -10.09 -8.55 -12.17
CA ASP A 176 -10.15 -8.52 -13.63
C ASP A 176 -8.92 -7.82 -14.21
N TYR A 177 -8.38 -6.85 -13.47
CA TYR A 177 -7.17 -6.11 -13.78
C TYR A 177 -6.18 -6.21 -12.63
N GLY A 178 -4.90 -6.13 -12.92
CA GLY A 178 -3.89 -6.13 -11.87
C GLY A 178 -2.65 -5.32 -12.17
N LEU A 179 -2.01 -4.84 -11.08
CA LEU A 179 -0.79 -4.05 -11.13
C LEU A 179 0.16 -4.46 -10.02
N ILE A 180 1.44 -4.68 -10.37
CA ILE A 180 2.53 -4.81 -9.40
C ILE A 180 3.31 -3.50 -9.44
N THR A 181 3.36 -2.77 -8.33
CA THR A 181 4.04 -1.45 -8.29
C THR A 181 5.54 -1.56 -8.51
N ASN A 182 6.16 -2.49 -7.85
CA ASN A 182 7.58 -2.89 -7.98
C ASN A 182 7.85 -4.18 -7.19
N VAL A 183 9.01 -4.78 -7.43
CA VAL A 183 9.59 -5.82 -6.59
C VAL A 183 10.88 -5.31 -5.96
N GLY A 184 11.06 -5.52 -4.65
CA GLY A 184 12.20 -5.01 -3.90
C GLY A 184 12.51 -5.87 -2.68
N ARG A 185 13.64 -5.61 -2.03
CA ARG A 185 14.07 -6.34 -0.83
C ARG A 185 13.23 -5.90 0.37
N ALA A 186 12.19 -6.66 0.69
CA ALA A 186 11.35 -6.48 1.86
C ALA A 186 10.81 -7.83 2.33
N HIS A 187 10.52 -7.96 3.62
CA HIS A 187 9.99 -9.18 4.25
C HIS A 187 10.84 -10.43 3.90
N LEU A 188 12.18 -10.26 3.82
CA LEU A 188 13.09 -11.32 3.40
C LEU A 188 13.07 -12.52 4.35
N LEU A 189 12.78 -12.30 5.63
CA LEU A 189 12.59 -13.38 6.60
C LEU A 189 11.43 -14.30 6.17
N GLY A 190 10.29 -13.72 5.74
CA GLY A 190 9.11 -14.49 5.32
C GLY A 190 9.26 -15.14 3.95
N PHE A 191 9.87 -14.43 2.98
CA PHE A 191 10.01 -14.92 1.60
C PHE A 191 11.29 -15.72 1.35
N GLY A 192 12.24 -15.71 2.26
CA GLY A 192 13.54 -16.41 2.18
C GLY A 192 14.55 -15.78 1.22
N SER A 193 14.12 -15.07 0.17
CA SER A 193 15.00 -14.45 -0.83
C SER A 193 14.29 -13.40 -1.67
N PHE A 194 15.05 -12.61 -2.42
CA PHE A 194 14.48 -11.68 -3.42
C PHE A 194 13.67 -12.40 -4.51
N GLU A 195 14.13 -13.56 -4.96
CA GLU A 195 13.37 -14.42 -5.90
C GLU A 195 12.07 -14.94 -5.27
N GLY A 196 12.06 -15.19 -3.95
CA GLY A 196 10.84 -15.47 -3.19
C GLY A 196 9.83 -14.33 -3.24
N VAL A 197 10.29 -13.08 -3.10
CA VAL A 197 9.45 -11.88 -3.24
C VAL A 197 8.85 -11.80 -4.65
N LYS A 198 9.65 -12.02 -5.71
CA LYS A 198 9.17 -12.01 -7.10
C LYS A 198 8.09 -13.07 -7.33
N ARG A 199 8.35 -14.32 -6.87
CA ARG A 199 7.38 -15.41 -7.00
C ARG A 199 6.06 -15.09 -6.30
N ALA A 200 6.12 -14.65 -5.04
CA ALA A 200 4.93 -14.34 -4.27
C ALA A 200 4.08 -13.23 -4.91
N LYS A 201 4.71 -12.12 -5.33
CA LYS A 201 3.98 -11.02 -5.98
C LYS A 201 3.53 -11.38 -7.40
N GLY A 202 4.30 -12.21 -8.11
CA GLY A 202 3.98 -12.74 -9.42
C GLY A 202 2.70 -13.57 -9.46
N GLN A 203 2.23 -14.10 -8.32
CA GLN A 203 0.95 -14.83 -8.21
C GLN A 203 -0.26 -13.98 -8.66
N LEU A 204 -0.18 -12.64 -8.58
CA LEU A 204 -1.20 -11.77 -9.19
C LEU A 204 -1.22 -11.93 -10.72
N TYR A 205 -0.05 -11.93 -11.35
CA TYR A 205 0.05 -12.13 -12.79
C TYR A 205 -0.32 -13.57 -13.20
N ASP A 206 0.03 -14.57 -12.38
CA ASP A 206 -0.39 -15.96 -12.59
C ASP A 206 -1.92 -16.08 -12.63
N TYR A 207 -2.59 -15.44 -11.66
CA TYR A 207 -4.05 -15.44 -11.59
C TYR A 207 -4.68 -14.77 -12.82
N LEU A 208 -4.21 -13.57 -13.19
CA LEU A 208 -4.73 -12.83 -14.34
C LEU A 208 -4.54 -13.61 -15.65
N ALA A 209 -3.37 -14.22 -15.85
CA ALA A 209 -3.10 -15.03 -17.03
C ALA A 209 -4.02 -16.25 -17.13
N ALA A 210 -4.30 -16.91 -15.99
CA ALA A 210 -5.18 -18.09 -15.93
C ALA A 210 -6.67 -17.75 -16.12
N HIS A 211 -7.10 -16.50 -15.85
CA HIS A 211 -8.50 -16.09 -15.84
C HIS A 211 -8.83 -15.02 -16.88
N SER A 212 -8.00 -14.88 -17.92
CA SER A 212 -8.18 -13.90 -19.00
C SER A 212 -8.25 -12.45 -18.50
N GLY A 213 -7.60 -12.17 -17.38
CA GLY A 213 -7.47 -10.83 -16.83
C GLY A 213 -6.37 -10.01 -17.51
N THR A 214 -6.31 -8.73 -17.23
CA THR A 214 -5.39 -7.78 -17.84
C THR A 214 -4.39 -7.22 -16.82
N ALA A 215 -3.09 -7.22 -17.13
CA ALA A 215 -2.05 -6.67 -16.28
C ALA A 215 -1.60 -5.28 -16.76
N PHE A 216 -1.48 -4.32 -15.83
CA PHE A 216 -0.73 -3.09 -16.06
C PHE A 216 0.74 -3.33 -15.69
N VAL A 217 1.65 -3.18 -16.63
CA VAL A 217 3.07 -3.50 -16.49
C VAL A 217 3.92 -2.26 -16.69
N ASN A 218 4.72 -1.90 -15.67
CA ASN A 218 5.74 -0.86 -15.78
C ASN A 218 6.93 -1.40 -16.59
N THR A 219 7.09 -0.90 -17.83
CA THR A 219 8.16 -1.35 -18.72
C THR A 219 9.53 -0.72 -18.43
N ASP A 220 9.61 0.26 -17.54
CA ASP A 220 10.87 0.79 -17.04
C ASP A 220 11.48 -0.12 -15.94
N ASP A 221 10.70 -1.07 -15.40
CA ASP A 221 11.16 -2.06 -14.42
C ASP A 221 11.46 -3.39 -15.15
N PRO A 222 12.73 -3.79 -15.25
CA PRO A 222 13.12 -5.01 -15.94
C PRO A 222 12.60 -6.29 -15.27
N ASP A 223 12.48 -6.29 -13.93
CA ASP A 223 11.94 -7.45 -13.21
C ASP A 223 10.45 -7.63 -13.52
N LEU A 224 9.65 -6.55 -13.50
CA LEU A 224 8.23 -6.62 -13.84
C LEU A 224 8.02 -7.00 -15.31
N THR A 225 8.86 -6.50 -16.20
CA THR A 225 8.83 -6.85 -17.62
C THR A 225 9.12 -8.33 -17.83
N ALA A 226 10.15 -8.88 -17.19
CA ALA A 226 10.48 -10.30 -17.25
C ALA A 226 9.36 -11.17 -16.67
N MET A 227 8.85 -10.81 -15.48
CA MET A 227 7.75 -11.52 -14.82
C MET A 227 6.48 -11.55 -15.67
N ALA A 228 6.20 -10.50 -16.43
CA ALA A 228 5.07 -10.47 -17.35
C ALA A 228 5.35 -11.30 -18.61
N ALA A 229 6.56 -11.24 -19.18
CA ALA A 229 6.96 -12.01 -20.36
C ALA A 229 6.91 -13.53 -20.14
N ASP A 230 7.13 -14.00 -18.92
CA ASP A 230 7.00 -15.41 -18.55
C ASP A 230 5.55 -15.93 -18.67
N ARG A 231 4.55 -15.05 -18.68
CA ARG A 231 3.12 -15.39 -18.63
C ARG A 231 2.37 -15.03 -19.92
N TRP A 232 2.81 -13.98 -20.56
CA TRP A 232 2.17 -13.48 -21.77
C TRP A 232 3.21 -13.32 -22.89
N SER A 233 2.87 -13.82 -24.07
CA SER A 233 3.71 -13.61 -25.27
C SER A 233 3.56 -12.17 -25.73
N PHE A 234 4.33 -11.25 -25.17
CA PHE A 234 4.44 -9.89 -25.68
C PHE A 234 5.91 -9.52 -25.89
N THR A 235 6.21 -8.91 -27.03
CA THR A 235 7.50 -8.27 -27.26
C THR A 235 7.44 -6.86 -26.68
N VAL A 236 8.43 -6.46 -25.88
CA VAL A 236 8.62 -5.05 -25.53
C VAL A 236 9.11 -4.37 -26.81
N PRO A 237 8.28 -3.62 -27.57
CA PRO A 237 8.81 -2.92 -28.72
C PRO A 237 9.80 -1.89 -28.28
N ALA A 238 10.88 -1.71 -29.03
CA ALA A 238 11.70 -0.52 -28.96
C ALA A 238 10.76 0.68 -29.13
N ILE A 239 10.56 1.44 -28.08
CA ILE A 239 9.75 2.65 -27.89
C ILE A 239 8.91 3.03 -29.13
N PRO A 240 7.62 2.64 -29.23
CA PRO A 240 6.78 3.21 -30.28
C PRO A 240 6.59 4.68 -29.96
N ALA A 241 6.62 5.52 -30.97
CA ALA A 241 6.12 6.89 -30.86
C ALA A 241 4.62 6.82 -30.51
N VAL A 242 4.30 6.89 -29.21
CA VAL A 242 2.90 6.97 -28.78
C VAL A 242 2.37 8.32 -29.26
N PRO A 243 1.22 8.38 -29.95
CA PRO A 243 0.53 9.64 -30.17
C PRO A 243 0.29 10.29 -28.82
N LEU A 244 0.47 11.60 -28.73
CA LEU A 244 0.34 12.43 -27.52
C LEU A 244 -1.06 12.40 -26.88
N VAL A 245 -2.01 11.83 -27.57
CA VAL A 245 -3.36 11.47 -27.12
C VAL A 245 -3.53 10.03 -27.56
N PRO A 246 -3.67 9.05 -26.65
CA PRO A 246 -4.24 7.80 -27.06
C PRO A 246 -5.65 8.17 -27.53
N GLU A 247 -5.90 8.11 -28.84
CA GLU A 247 -7.26 7.86 -29.26
C GLU A 247 -7.76 6.68 -28.43
N PRO A 248 -9.03 6.66 -27.96
CA PRO A 248 -9.56 5.51 -27.31
C PRO A 248 -9.22 4.34 -28.22
N VAL A 249 -8.26 3.51 -27.79
CA VAL A 249 -7.74 2.46 -28.65
C VAL A 249 -8.83 1.39 -28.68
N GLU A 250 -9.78 1.59 -29.59
CA GLU A 250 -10.61 0.50 -30.06
C GLU A 250 -9.64 -0.59 -30.53
N GLY A 251 -9.54 -1.68 -29.78
CA GLY A 251 -8.78 -2.86 -30.18
C GLY A 251 -7.40 -3.05 -29.58
N VAL A 252 -7.03 -2.50 -28.39
CA VAL A 252 -5.96 -3.11 -27.59
C VAL A 252 -6.53 -4.35 -26.90
N GLU A 253 -6.82 -5.35 -27.72
CA GLU A 253 -7.06 -6.71 -27.29
C GLU A 253 -5.71 -7.37 -26.96
N GLY A 254 -5.19 -7.07 -25.76
CA GLY A 254 -4.03 -7.76 -25.24
C GLY A 254 -4.11 -7.84 -23.71
N PRO A 255 -3.67 -8.95 -23.09
CA PRO A 255 -3.72 -9.11 -21.64
C PRO A 255 -2.74 -8.21 -20.88
N VAL A 256 -2.01 -7.32 -21.58
CA VAL A 256 -0.98 -6.45 -20.99
C VAL A 256 -1.09 -5.02 -21.48
N ILE A 257 -1.32 -4.10 -20.54
CA ILE A 257 -1.28 -2.65 -20.75
C ILE A 257 0.06 -2.15 -20.20
N ARG A 258 0.88 -1.58 -21.07
CA ARG A 258 2.22 -1.11 -20.73
C ARG A 258 2.17 0.34 -20.28
N TYR A 259 2.94 0.66 -19.26
CA TYR A 259 3.18 2.04 -18.82
C TYR A 259 4.63 2.20 -18.34
N GLY A 260 5.03 3.43 -18.09
CA GLY A 260 6.34 3.80 -17.56
C GLY A 260 6.67 5.25 -17.89
N LEU A 261 7.64 5.83 -17.19
CA LEU A 261 8.11 7.20 -17.44
C LEU A 261 8.65 7.33 -18.87
N SER A 262 9.41 6.31 -19.32
CA SER A 262 9.97 6.28 -20.67
C SER A 262 8.88 6.25 -21.74
N LEU A 263 7.84 5.45 -21.54
CA LEU A 263 6.72 5.32 -22.48
C LEU A 263 5.91 6.62 -22.57
N PHE A 264 5.63 7.25 -21.43
CA PHE A 264 4.96 8.55 -21.37
C PHE A 264 5.91 9.72 -21.71
N LYS A 265 7.20 9.46 -21.97
CA LYS A 265 8.23 10.49 -22.16
C LYS A 265 8.21 11.54 -21.05
N ALA A 266 7.84 11.13 -19.84
CA ALA A 266 7.74 11.97 -18.68
C ALA A 266 9.15 12.23 -18.10
N LYS A 267 9.46 13.49 -17.81
CA LYS A 267 10.73 13.90 -17.20
C LYS A 267 10.47 14.41 -15.80
N VAL A 268 11.05 13.75 -14.80
CA VAL A 268 11.03 14.24 -13.42
C VAL A 268 11.88 15.53 -13.35
N LEU A 269 11.30 16.56 -12.76
CA LEU A 269 11.98 17.85 -12.55
C LEU A 269 12.68 17.84 -11.19
N PRO A 270 13.82 18.50 -11.05
CA PRO A 270 14.51 18.61 -9.76
C PRO A 270 13.63 19.30 -8.71
N SER A 271 13.68 18.80 -7.48
CA SER A 271 13.08 19.48 -6.32
C SER A 271 13.88 20.72 -5.94
N SER A 272 13.19 21.75 -5.41
CA SER A 272 13.81 22.97 -4.89
C SER A 272 13.06 23.43 -3.64
N SER A 273 13.59 24.43 -2.92
CA SER A 273 12.89 25.03 -1.77
C SER A 273 11.54 25.65 -2.16
N GLU A 274 11.41 26.15 -3.38
CA GLU A 274 10.15 26.71 -3.91
C GLU A 274 9.20 25.60 -4.40
N HIS A 275 9.77 24.48 -4.85
CA HIS A 275 9.04 23.33 -5.39
C HIS A 275 9.53 22.04 -4.73
N PRO A 276 9.15 21.78 -3.49
CA PRO A 276 9.66 20.65 -2.72
C PRO A 276 9.04 19.30 -3.12
N TYR A 277 7.89 19.35 -3.79
CA TYR A 277 7.14 18.14 -4.20
C TYR A 277 7.58 17.61 -5.56
N LEU A 278 7.20 16.38 -5.86
CA LEU A 278 7.39 15.77 -7.16
C LEU A 278 6.68 16.58 -8.24
N ARG A 279 7.45 16.96 -9.25
CA ARG A 279 6.96 17.55 -10.50
C ARG A 279 7.50 16.77 -11.68
N MET A 280 6.69 16.66 -12.71
CA MET A 280 7.08 16.02 -13.95
C MET A 280 6.60 16.84 -15.13
N LYS A 281 7.42 16.87 -16.18
CA LYS A 281 7.05 17.45 -17.48
C LYS A 281 6.72 16.31 -18.43
N MET A 282 5.52 16.35 -18.98
CA MET A 282 5.06 15.42 -20.01
C MET A 282 5.13 16.05 -21.40
N PRO A 283 5.04 15.26 -22.46
CA PRO A 283 4.98 15.78 -23.84
C PRO A 283 3.86 16.80 -24.02
N GLY A 284 4.01 17.69 -25.02
CA GLY A 284 3.04 18.80 -25.20
C GLY A 284 3.21 19.95 -24.22
N GLY A 285 4.19 19.87 -23.29
CA GLY A 285 4.44 20.90 -22.28
C GLY A 285 3.57 20.78 -21.06
N LEU A 286 2.76 19.71 -20.93
CA LEU A 286 1.93 19.45 -19.77
C LEU A 286 2.81 19.26 -18.52
N LEU A 287 2.45 19.94 -17.44
CA LEU A 287 3.13 19.88 -16.17
C LEU A 287 2.25 19.13 -15.16
N VAL A 288 2.82 18.10 -14.53
CA VAL A 288 2.22 17.39 -13.40
C VAL A 288 2.90 17.90 -12.13
N GLU A 289 2.17 18.60 -11.29
CA GLU A 289 2.63 19.11 -10.00
C GLU A 289 1.85 18.42 -8.88
N THR A 290 2.53 17.68 -8.04
CA THR A 290 1.89 16.86 -7.00
C THR A 290 2.16 17.42 -5.61
N HIS A 291 1.50 16.86 -4.58
CA HIS A 291 1.83 17.06 -3.17
C HIS A 291 2.61 15.86 -2.58
N LEU A 292 3.21 15.03 -3.42
CA LEU A 292 4.02 13.89 -3.00
C LEU A 292 5.49 14.27 -2.89
N ALA A 293 6.12 13.94 -1.78
CA ALA A 293 7.56 14.04 -1.64
C ALA A 293 8.24 12.85 -2.33
N GLY A 294 9.35 13.13 -3.03
CA GLY A 294 10.24 12.11 -3.59
C GLY A 294 9.98 11.73 -5.04
N ALA A 295 11.05 11.73 -5.83
CA ALA A 295 11.04 11.38 -7.24
C ALA A 295 10.59 9.91 -7.49
N TYR A 296 10.78 9.02 -6.51
CA TYR A 296 10.32 7.62 -6.59
C TYR A 296 8.79 7.47 -6.71
N ASN A 297 8.01 8.52 -6.40
CA ASN A 297 6.57 8.52 -6.64
C ASN A 297 6.19 8.75 -8.10
N ALA A 298 7.13 9.13 -8.96
CA ALA A 298 6.83 9.37 -10.38
C ALA A 298 6.23 8.15 -11.07
N THR A 299 6.73 6.95 -10.77
CA THR A 299 6.17 5.68 -11.28
C THR A 299 4.77 5.41 -10.76
N ASN A 300 4.47 5.76 -9.49
CA ASN A 300 3.13 5.62 -8.92
C ASN A 300 2.12 6.56 -9.61
N VAL A 301 2.56 7.78 -9.93
CA VAL A 301 1.74 8.79 -10.65
C VAL A 301 1.44 8.33 -12.07
N VAL A 302 2.45 7.91 -12.84
CA VAL A 302 2.20 7.43 -14.22
C VAL A 302 1.40 6.15 -14.26
N ALA A 303 1.51 5.28 -13.24
CA ALA A 303 0.64 4.11 -13.10
C ALA A 303 -0.83 4.51 -12.96
N ALA A 304 -1.13 5.49 -12.10
CA ALA A 304 -2.49 5.98 -11.90
C ALA A 304 -3.05 6.67 -13.16
N ILE A 305 -2.22 7.46 -13.86
CA ILE A 305 -2.59 8.07 -15.15
C ILE A 305 -2.89 6.98 -16.18
N ALA A 306 -2.04 5.96 -16.31
CA ALA A 306 -2.24 4.86 -17.26
C ALA A 306 -3.54 4.10 -17.01
N VAL A 307 -3.84 3.79 -15.73
CA VAL A 307 -5.11 3.17 -15.35
C VAL A 307 -6.28 4.09 -15.70
N GLY A 308 -6.22 5.37 -15.37
CA GLY A 308 -7.26 6.35 -15.70
C GLY A 308 -7.55 6.42 -17.21
N LEU A 309 -6.52 6.53 -18.02
CA LEU A 309 -6.64 6.56 -19.48
C LEU A 309 -7.33 5.31 -20.02
N HIS A 310 -6.97 4.12 -19.51
CA HIS A 310 -7.62 2.86 -19.90
C HIS A 310 -9.12 2.85 -19.59
N PHE A 311 -9.52 3.43 -18.47
CA PHE A 311 -10.92 3.55 -18.08
C PHE A 311 -11.60 4.84 -18.57
N GLY A 312 -11.03 5.51 -19.59
CA GLY A 312 -11.64 6.64 -20.29
C GLY A 312 -11.57 7.99 -19.57
N VAL A 313 -10.76 8.12 -18.52
CA VAL A 313 -10.41 9.44 -17.96
C VAL A 313 -9.43 10.13 -18.90
N SER A 314 -9.64 11.38 -19.26
CA SER A 314 -8.70 12.09 -20.14
C SER A 314 -7.37 12.35 -19.43
N LEU A 315 -6.31 12.63 -20.22
CA LEU A 315 -4.98 12.91 -19.68
C LEU A 315 -5.00 14.15 -18.76
N GLU A 316 -5.72 15.18 -19.16
CA GLU A 316 -5.86 16.43 -18.41
C GLU A 316 -6.60 16.19 -17.09
N GLU A 317 -7.70 15.46 -17.11
CA GLU A 317 -8.46 15.09 -15.90
C GLU A 317 -7.61 14.23 -14.97
N ALA A 318 -6.84 13.27 -15.50
CA ALA A 318 -5.95 12.43 -14.71
C ALA A 318 -4.81 13.23 -14.07
N ILE A 319 -4.22 14.19 -14.81
CA ILE A 319 -3.19 15.11 -14.27
C ILE A 319 -3.78 15.96 -13.15
N ASP A 320 -4.95 16.56 -13.33
CA ASP A 320 -5.62 17.36 -12.30
C ASP A 320 -5.91 16.53 -11.05
N ALA A 321 -6.43 15.32 -11.23
CA ALA A 321 -6.74 14.41 -10.15
C ALA A 321 -5.50 14.03 -9.30
N VAL A 322 -4.35 13.72 -9.92
CA VAL A 322 -3.12 13.40 -9.18
C VAL A 322 -2.49 14.64 -8.56
N SER A 323 -2.65 15.81 -9.19
CA SER A 323 -2.11 17.09 -8.69
C SER A 323 -2.86 17.58 -7.44
N THR A 324 -4.14 17.29 -7.34
CA THR A 324 -4.96 17.67 -6.18
C THR A 324 -4.95 16.65 -5.03
N TYR A 325 -4.27 15.50 -5.21
CA TYR A 325 -4.14 14.50 -4.15
C TYR A 325 -3.16 14.95 -3.06
N ILE A 326 -3.61 15.00 -1.81
CA ILE A 326 -2.79 15.33 -0.64
C ILE A 326 -2.66 14.07 0.22
N PRO A 327 -1.43 13.52 0.42
CA PRO A 327 -1.20 12.36 1.28
C PRO A 327 -1.48 12.70 2.76
N LYS A 328 -2.12 11.77 3.50
CA LYS A 328 -2.50 11.97 4.91
C LYS A 328 -2.09 10.81 5.82
N ASN A 329 -1.18 9.94 5.37
CA ASN A 329 -0.92 8.65 6.01
C ASN A 329 0.57 8.44 6.37
N ASN A 330 1.30 9.50 6.65
CA ASN A 330 2.74 9.48 6.94
C ASN A 330 3.57 8.75 5.85
N ARG A 331 3.15 8.87 4.58
CA ARG A 331 3.84 8.31 3.43
C ARG A 331 4.13 9.41 2.42
N SER A 332 5.41 9.64 2.14
CA SER A 332 5.84 10.67 1.18
C SER A 332 5.18 12.03 1.42
N GLN A 333 4.86 12.32 2.67
CA GLN A 333 4.22 13.56 3.10
C GLN A 333 5.31 14.58 3.43
N MET A 334 5.09 15.82 3.04
CA MET A 334 5.93 16.92 3.46
C MET A 334 5.11 17.88 4.32
N GLU A 335 5.68 18.31 5.43
CA GLU A 335 5.07 19.25 6.35
C GLU A 335 6.06 20.37 6.69
N LYS A 336 5.58 21.59 6.68
CA LYS A 336 6.34 22.74 7.19
C LYS A 336 5.84 23.06 8.59
N THR A 337 6.70 22.86 9.57
CA THR A 337 6.47 23.28 10.94
C THR A 337 6.94 24.73 11.15
N GLU A 338 6.79 25.26 12.35
CA GLU A 338 7.34 26.57 12.69
C GLU A 338 8.88 26.60 12.63
N ARG A 339 9.53 25.45 12.84
CA ARG A 339 10.99 25.33 12.98
C ARG A 339 11.68 24.68 11.79
N ASN A 340 11.01 23.70 11.12
CA ASN A 340 11.65 22.82 10.14
C ASN A 340 10.73 22.51 8.95
N VAL A 341 11.31 21.86 7.96
CA VAL A 341 10.57 21.16 6.90
C VAL A 341 10.75 19.66 7.10
N LEU A 342 9.67 18.93 7.29
CA LEU A 342 9.71 17.49 7.56
C LEU A 342 9.33 16.70 6.31
N ILE A 343 10.13 15.70 5.98
CA ILE A 343 9.78 14.65 5.01
C ILE A 343 9.35 13.46 5.83
N GLN A 344 8.01 13.26 5.96
CA GLN A 344 7.42 12.20 6.77
C GLN A 344 7.22 10.96 5.90
N ASP A 345 7.99 9.93 6.15
CA ASP A 345 7.88 8.61 5.54
C ASP A 345 7.98 7.52 6.62
N ALA A 346 7.29 7.77 7.75
CA ALA A 346 7.42 7.02 9.00
C ALA A 346 6.44 5.83 9.11
N TYR A 347 5.67 5.52 8.07
CA TYR A 347 4.72 4.41 8.14
C TYR A 347 5.40 3.05 8.21
N ASN A 348 6.41 2.80 7.36
CA ASN A 348 7.22 1.58 7.36
C ASN A 348 8.56 1.81 6.65
N ALA A 349 9.54 0.94 6.92
CA ALA A 349 10.85 0.97 6.29
C ALA A 349 11.33 -0.43 5.90
N ASN A 350 11.94 -0.50 4.73
CA ASN A 350 12.71 -1.64 4.24
C ASN A 350 13.93 -1.11 3.46
N PRO A 351 14.93 -1.93 3.11
CA PRO A 351 16.15 -1.46 2.46
C PRO A 351 15.90 -0.62 1.20
N SER A 352 15.01 -1.06 0.31
CA SER A 352 14.73 -0.35 -0.94
C SER A 352 14.06 1.01 -0.69
N SER A 353 13.11 1.09 0.24
CA SER A 353 12.44 2.36 0.55
C SER A 353 13.31 3.32 1.35
N MET A 354 14.20 2.79 2.20
CA MET A 354 15.16 3.60 2.96
C MET A 354 16.17 4.26 2.02
N ALA A 355 16.77 3.47 1.10
CA ALA A 355 17.68 3.99 0.09
C ALA A 355 17.02 5.07 -0.76
N ALA A 356 15.81 4.82 -1.29
CA ALA A 356 15.08 5.79 -2.11
C ALA A 356 14.77 7.10 -1.36
N ALA A 357 14.43 7.02 -0.07
CA ALA A 357 14.18 8.21 0.75
C ALA A 357 15.45 9.02 1.02
N LEU A 358 16.58 8.36 1.25
CA LEU A 358 17.88 9.00 1.43
C LEU A 358 18.37 9.64 0.12
N ASP A 359 18.25 8.94 -1.01
CA ASP A 359 18.58 9.49 -2.33
C ASP A 359 17.74 10.75 -2.63
N ASN A 360 16.46 10.73 -2.28
CA ASN A 360 15.62 11.90 -2.40
C ASN A 360 16.09 13.05 -1.51
N LEU A 361 16.48 12.78 -0.25
CA LEU A 361 16.99 13.80 0.67
C LEU A 361 18.27 14.47 0.12
N VAL A 362 19.14 13.73 -0.60
CA VAL A 362 20.30 14.31 -1.30
C VAL A 362 19.85 15.35 -2.32
N LEU A 363 18.81 15.05 -3.10
CA LEU A 363 18.33 15.91 -4.19
C LEU A 363 17.57 17.15 -3.71
N VAL A 364 17.01 17.12 -2.51
CA VAL A 364 16.30 18.28 -1.93
C VAL A 364 17.30 19.42 -1.70
N LYS A 365 17.02 20.61 -2.23
CA LYS A 365 17.81 21.81 -1.99
C LYS A 365 17.42 22.42 -0.65
N ALA A 366 18.29 22.29 0.34
CA ALA A 366 18.15 22.89 1.66
C ALA A 366 19.55 23.25 2.19
N GLU A 367 19.64 24.33 2.99
CA GLU A 367 20.92 24.76 3.58
C GLU A 367 21.42 23.73 4.60
N ARG A 368 20.50 23.22 5.41
CA ARG A 368 20.78 22.20 6.45
C ARG A 368 19.85 21.02 6.31
N LYS A 369 20.41 19.82 6.47
CA LYS A 369 19.65 18.58 6.32
C LYS A 369 19.87 17.64 7.49
N GLY A 370 18.81 16.91 7.86
CA GLY A 370 18.86 15.89 8.90
C GLY A 370 18.15 14.62 8.49
N ALA A 371 18.51 13.52 9.15
CA ALA A 371 17.84 12.24 9.02
C ALA A 371 17.62 11.59 10.40
N LEU A 372 16.38 11.27 10.71
CA LEU A 372 15.96 10.49 11.87
C LEU A 372 15.47 9.13 11.37
N LEU A 373 16.27 8.09 11.55
CA LEU A 373 16.05 6.78 10.96
C LEU A 373 15.89 5.72 12.04
N GLY A 374 14.77 4.98 11.97
CA GLY A 374 14.51 3.83 12.83
C GLY A 374 14.83 2.52 12.14
N ASP A 375 15.06 1.47 12.92
CA ASP A 375 15.36 0.12 12.44
C ASP A 375 14.39 -0.34 11.34
N MET A 376 14.93 -1.12 10.42
CA MET A 376 14.18 -1.89 9.43
C MET A 376 13.95 -3.30 9.96
N ARG A 377 12.68 -3.68 10.12
CA ARG A 377 12.29 -4.99 10.65
C ARG A 377 12.15 -6.05 9.54
N GLU A 378 12.03 -7.32 9.93
CA GLU A 378 11.74 -8.47 9.07
C GLU A 378 12.81 -8.77 8.01
N LEU A 379 14.06 -8.44 8.29
CA LEU A 379 15.20 -8.68 7.39
C LEU A 379 15.93 -10.01 7.66
N GLY A 380 15.66 -10.66 8.80
CA GLY A 380 16.33 -11.91 9.18
C GLY A 380 17.85 -11.76 9.21
N GLU A 381 18.57 -12.70 8.62
CA GLU A 381 20.03 -12.73 8.57
C GLU A 381 20.66 -11.55 7.80
N GLU A 382 19.92 -10.92 6.89
CA GLU A 382 20.40 -9.76 6.14
C GLU A 382 20.36 -8.45 6.95
N SER A 383 19.75 -8.44 8.14
CA SER A 383 19.50 -7.22 8.94
C SER A 383 20.76 -6.40 9.16
N GLN A 384 21.84 -7.02 9.65
CA GLN A 384 23.09 -6.32 9.93
C GLN A 384 23.71 -5.72 8.68
N THR A 385 23.71 -6.48 7.57
CA THR A 385 24.26 -6.04 6.29
C THR A 385 23.49 -4.83 5.74
N GLU A 386 22.18 -4.86 5.78
CA GLU A 386 21.34 -3.78 5.25
C GLU A 386 21.39 -2.51 6.14
N HIS A 387 21.44 -2.65 7.46
CA HIS A 387 21.65 -1.49 8.35
C HIS A 387 23.03 -0.86 8.19
N LEU A 388 24.08 -1.66 7.95
CA LEU A 388 25.42 -1.15 7.61
C LEU A 388 25.43 -0.38 6.29
N LYS A 389 24.70 -0.84 5.27
CA LYS A 389 24.57 -0.10 4.00
C LYS A 389 23.92 1.28 4.22
N VAL A 390 22.82 1.32 4.97
CA VAL A 390 22.16 2.58 5.31
C VAL A 390 23.09 3.50 6.11
N LEU A 391 23.77 3.00 7.13
CA LEU A 391 24.74 3.77 7.90
C LEU A 391 25.85 4.34 7.00
N ASN A 392 26.40 3.54 6.10
CA ASN A 392 27.42 3.98 5.15
C ASN A 392 26.89 5.08 4.21
N GLN A 393 25.68 4.94 3.70
CA GLN A 393 25.03 5.94 2.85
C GLN A 393 24.86 7.25 3.62
N VAL A 394 24.28 7.23 4.80
CA VAL A 394 24.05 8.43 5.64
C VAL A 394 25.36 9.14 5.98
N LEU A 395 26.41 8.40 6.34
CA LEU A 395 27.72 8.97 6.65
C LEU A 395 28.38 9.64 5.42
N SER A 396 28.08 9.17 4.21
CA SER A 396 28.60 9.77 2.98
C SER A 396 27.86 11.05 2.55
N MET A 397 26.68 11.33 3.13
CA MET A 397 25.81 12.44 2.70
C MET A 397 26.18 13.80 3.31
N GLY A 398 27.01 13.83 4.36
CA GLY A 398 27.41 15.07 5.04
C GLY A 398 26.21 15.81 5.68
N LEU A 399 25.29 15.08 6.31
CA LEU A 399 24.12 15.66 6.97
C LEU A 399 24.52 16.38 8.27
N ASP A 400 23.81 17.46 8.59
CA ASP A 400 24.01 18.24 9.82
C ASP A 400 23.49 17.54 11.08
N LEU A 401 22.49 16.65 10.92
CA LEU A 401 21.92 15.86 12.00
C LEU A 401 21.64 14.44 11.53
N VAL A 402 22.19 13.46 12.23
CA VAL A 402 21.85 12.05 12.04
C VAL A 402 21.49 11.43 13.39
N CYS A 403 20.24 10.97 13.50
CA CYS A 403 19.76 10.22 14.65
C CYS A 403 19.30 8.83 14.18
N LEU A 404 19.84 7.80 14.81
CA LEU A 404 19.49 6.40 14.53
C LEU A 404 18.80 5.80 15.75
N VAL A 405 17.74 5.04 15.53
CA VAL A 405 16.89 4.47 16.58
C VAL A 405 16.75 2.98 16.41
N GLY A 406 17.04 2.24 17.47
CA GLY A 406 16.85 0.80 17.57
C GLY A 406 18.12 -0.02 17.67
N GLU A 407 17.94 -1.30 17.97
CA GLU A 407 19.03 -2.25 18.27
C GLU A 407 19.86 -2.63 17.03
N GLU A 408 19.23 -2.71 15.86
CA GLU A 408 19.91 -3.10 14.63
C GLU A 408 20.88 -2.01 14.18
N PHE A 409 20.50 -0.74 14.33
CA PHE A 409 21.44 0.37 14.12
C PHE A 409 22.53 0.42 15.20
N ALA A 410 22.26 0.03 16.46
CA ALA A 410 23.32 -0.13 17.46
C ALA A 410 24.37 -1.14 17.03
N LYS A 411 23.93 -2.30 16.52
CA LYS A 411 24.83 -3.35 15.98
C LYS A 411 25.65 -2.84 14.79
N ALA A 412 25.02 -2.06 13.89
CA ALA A 412 25.73 -1.45 12.76
C ALA A 412 26.79 -0.44 13.22
N LEU A 413 26.48 0.41 14.22
CA LEU A 413 27.42 1.37 14.81
C LEU A 413 28.57 0.68 15.57
N ALA A 414 28.34 -0.49 16.16
CA ALA A 414 29.40 -1.29 16.79
C ALA A 414 30.43 -1.79 15.75
N VAL A 415 30.00 -2.03 14.50
CA VAL A 415 30.89 -2.39 13.40
C VAL A 415 31.58 -1.17 12.79
N ARG A 416 30.83 -0.07 12.63
CA ARG A 416 31.31 1.19 12.07
C ARG A 416 30.95 2.36 12.96
N HIS A 417 31.83 2.65 13.90
CA HIS A 417 31.67 3.77 14.83
C HIS A 417 31.74 5.12 14.09
N SER A 418 30.92 6.07 14.55
CA SER A 418 30.97 7.46 14.07
C SER A 418 30.45 8.41 15.15
N ASP A 419 31.25 9.41 15.52
CA ASP A 419 30.88 10.46 16.47
C ASP A 419 29.85 11.47 15.92
N SER A 420 29.67 11.49 14.58
CA SER A 420 28.70 12.37 13.92
C SER A 420 27.26 11.86 14.02
N VAL A 421 27.06 10.65 14.53
CA VAL A 421 25.74 10.00 14.62
C VAL A 421 25.31 9.90 16.09
N LYS A 422 24.07 10.27 16.36
CA LYS A 422 23.44 10.05 17.66
C LYS A 422 22.57 8.79 17.59
N TRP A 423 22.77 7.90 18.56
CA TRP A 423 21.96 6.68 18.66
C TRP A 423 21.03 6.73 19.88
N PHE A 424 19.85 6.16 19.74
CA PHE A 424 18.81 6.05 20.76
C PHE A 424 18.22 4.63 20.75
N ALA A 425 17.87 4.12 21.91
CA ALA A 425 17.27 2.80 22.04
C ALA A 425 15.82 2.78 21.51
N SER A 426 15.08 3.88 21.68
CA SER A 426 13.68 4.02 21.29
C SER A 426 13.36 5.38 20.68
N SER A 427 12.21 5.49 20.02
CA SER A 427 11.70 6.77 19.52
C SER A 427 11.33 7.74 20.66
N GLU A 428 10.94 7.21 21.82
CA GLU A 428 10.70 7.98 23.03
C GLU A 428 11.96 8.66 23.56
N ASP A 429 13.10 7.94 23.57
CA ASP A 429 14.39 8.51 23.98
C ASP A 429 14.83 9.62 23.04
N LEU A 430 14.65 9.41 21.72
CA LEU A 430 14.92 10.44 20.73
C LEU A 430 14.00 11.65 20.92
N THR A 431 12.71 11.42 21.18
CA THR A 431 11.73 12.50 21.43
C THR A 431 12.14 13.32 22.66
N ALA A 432 12.52 12.66 23.75
CA ALA A 432 13.01 13.34 24.96
C ALA A 432 14.28 14.16 24.68
N TRP A 433 15.20 13.62 23.87
CA TRP A 433 16.40 14.34 23.48
C TRP A 433 16.09 15.56 22.61
N LEU A 434 15.20 15.45 21.60
CA LEU A 434 14.78 16.56 20.73
C LEU A 434 14.13 17.69 21.55
N LYS A 435 13.31 17.33 22.55
CA LYS A 435 12.69 18.29 23.46
C LYS A 435 13.74 19.08 24.27
N ALA A 436 14.81 18.41 24.73
CA ALA A 436 15.92 19.05 25.45
C ALA A 436 16.90 19.79 24.52
N ASN A 437 16.95 19.43 23.24
CA ASN A 437 17.86 19.97 22.24
C ASN A 437 17.09 20.38 20.97
N PRO A 438 16.28 21.42 20.99
CA PRO A 438 15.46 21.83 19.86
C PRO A 438 16.29 22.12 18.61
N VAL A 439 15.88 21.57 17.48
CA VAL A 439 16.50 21.78 16.17
C VAL A 439 15.62 22.68 15.31
N SER A 440 16.26 23.52 14.48
CA SER A 440 15.54 24.48 13.61
C SER A 440 16.30 24.77 12.33
N GLY A 441 15.58 25.26 11.30
CA GLY A 441 16.15 25.66 10.02
C GLY A 441 16.64 24.48 9.17
N MET A 442 16.05 23.30 9.34
CA MET A 442 16.50 22.09 8.67
C MET A 442 15.39 21.45 7.81
N THR A 443 15.79 20.74 6.76
CA THR A 443 14.92 19.73 6.13
C THR A 443 15.26 18.37 6.70
N ILE A 444 14.30 17.71 7.35
CA ILE A 444 14.53 16.49 8.13
C ILE A 444 13.70 15.33 7.54
N LEU A 445 14.38 14.24 7.16
CA LEU A 445 13.73 12.97 6.83
C LEU A 445 13.45 12.20 8.13
N VAL A 446 12.20 11.78 8.32
CA VAL A 446 11.78 10.90 9.42
C VAL A 446 11.26 9.60 8.83
N LYS A 447 11.98 8.48 9.08
CA LYS A 447 11.66 7.18 8.51
C LYS A 447 12.06 6.03 9.44
N GLY A 448 11.21 4.98 9.50
CA GLY A 448 11.49 3.77 10.27
C GLY A 448 10.38 2.72 10.08
N SER A 449 10.63 1.50 10.52
CA SER A 449 9.60 0.46 10.54
C SER A 449 8.45 0.83 11.49
N ARG A 450 7.25 0.35 11.18
CA ARG A 450 6.02 0.62 11.95
C ARG A 450 6.19 0.39 13.46
N GLY A 451 6.91 -0.66 13.85
CA GLY A 451 7.11 -1.00 15.26
C GLY A 451 8.11 -0.10 16.00
N ILE A 452 8.85 0.78 15.31
CA ILE A 452 9.75 1.77 15.93
C ILE A 452 8.98 3.05 16.26
N GLN A 453 7.86 3.32 15.59
CA GLN A 453 6.97 4.45 15.85
C GLN A 453 7.68 5.81 15.74
N MET A 454 8.46 6.01 14.67
CA MET A 454 9.21 7.26 14.46
C MET A 454 8.32 8.50 14.39
N GLU A 455 7.03 8.36 14.10
CA GLU A 455 6.03 9.43 14.11
C GLU A 455 5.89 10.13 15.47
N LYS A 456 6.30 9.48 16.57
CA LYS A 456 6.30 10.08 17.92
C LYS A 456 7.27 11.26 18.05
N THR A 457 8.28 11.34 17.18
CA THR A 457 9.27 12.42 17.19
C THR A 457 8.76 13.72 16.55
N LEU A 458 7.71 13.63 15.69
CA LEU A 458 7.22 14.76 14.88
C LEU A 458 6.80 16.00 15.70
N PRO A 459 6.12 15.87 16.87
CA PRO A 459 5.72 17.04 17.66
C PRO A 459 6.90 17.90 18.18
N GLU A 460 8.11 17.33 18.25
CA GLU A 460 9.30 18.01 18.76
C GLU A 460 10.18 18.59 17.65
N LEU A 461 9.74 18.53 16.39
CA LEU A 461 10.44 19.00 15.19
C LEU A 461 9.72 20.21 14.59
#